data_cc7edbec0657a401653176cd95859630
#
_entry.id   cc7edbec0657a401653176cd95859630
#
_cell.length_a   1.000
_cell.length_b   1.000
_cell.length_c   1.000
_cell.angle_alpha   90.00
_cell.angle_beta   90.00
_cell.angle_gamma   90.00
#
_symmetry.space_group_name_H-M   'P 1'
#
loop_
_entity.id
_entity.type
_entity.pdbx_description
1 polymer ?
#
loop_
_entity_poly.entity_id
_entity_poly.type
_entity_poly.pdbx_seq_one_letter_code
_entity_poly.pdbx_strand_id
1 'polypeptide(L)'
;MTATVTQLKNGLKTRLDTITNLRAFAQQPDQVNPSLGGIAFPTLESITYHGAMGNGLVTHVFTISVIVGRAAERTTQNLMDTYLSFDDGIRAAIEGDQTLGGVAQTLIVEEASNISTVDANDTTYLTVDFRVVVYA
;
A
#
# COMPACT_ATOMS: atom_id res chain seq x y z
N MET A 1 -0.49 -21.30 -12.41
CA MET A 1 0.35 -21.27 -11.20
C MET A 1 0.05 -19.99 -10.43
N THR A 2 -0.15 -20.12 -9.13
CA THR A 2 -0.46 -18.98 -8.28
C THR A 2 0.82 -18.19 -7.94
N ALA A 3 0.71 -16.87 -7.94
CA ALA A 3 1.83 -16.01 -7.56
C ALA A 3 2.19 -16.19 -6.09
N THR A 4 3.47 -16.02 -5.78
CA THR A 4 3.92 -16.05 -4.39
C THR A 4 3.64 -14.71 -3.71
N VAL A 5 3.58 -14.73 -2.38
CA VAL A 5 3.42 -13.50 -1.59
C VAL A 5 4.54 -12.50 -1.92
N THR A 6 5.76 -12.98 -2.08
CA THR A 6 6.90 -12.12 -2.45
C THR A 6 6.68 -11.43 -3.78
N GLN A 7 6.17 -12.16 -4.77
CA GLN A 7 5.87 -11.56 -6.08
C GLN A 7 4.81 -10.48 -5.98
N LEU A 8 3.77 -10.72 -5.18
CA LEU A 8 2.69 -9.74 -4.98
C LEU A 8 3.21 -8.50 -4.25
N LYS A 9 4.03 -8.67 -3.21
CA LYS A 9 4.63 -7.55 -2.49
C LYS A 9 5.51 -6.71 -3.40
N ASN A 10 6.33 -7.35 -4.24
CA ASN A 10 7.18 -6.64 -5.18
C ASN A 10 6.35 -5.90 -6.24
N GLY A 11 5.25 -6.49 -6.69
CA GLY A 11 4.34 -5.83 -7.62
C GLY A 11 3.70 -4.59 -7.02
N LEU A 12 3.24 -4.69 -5.77
CA LEU A 12 2.68 -3.54 -5.05
C LEU A 12 3.72 -2.44 -4.86
N LYS A 13 4.95 -2.82 -4.50
CA LYS A 13 6.05 -1.85 -4.40
C LYS A 13 6.28 -1.12 -5.72
N THR A 14 6.29 -1.85 -6.82
CA THR A 14 6.49 -1.25 -8.16
C THR A 14 5.41 -0.22 -8.46
N ARG A 15 4.15 -0.52 -8.12
CA ARG A 15 3.07 0.45 -8.33
C ARG A 15 3.20 1.67 -7.42
N LEU A 16 3.60 1.47 -6.18
CA LEU A 16 3.83 2.58 -5.26
C LEU A 16 5.00 3.45 -5.70
N ASP A 17 6.03 2.86 -6.30
CA ASP A 17 7.18 3.61 -6.84
C ASP A 17 6.80 4.57 -7.96
N THR A 18 5.62 4.44 -8.56
CA THR A 18 5.16 5.40 -9.57
C THR A 18 4.77 6.75 -8.97
N ILE A 19 4.60 6.81 -7.65
CA ILE A 19 4.26 8.06 -6.96
C ILE A 19 5.54 8.85 -6.69
N THR A 20 5.58 10.08 -7.16
CA THR A 20 6.75 10.96 -6.99
C THR A 20 7.05 11.18 -5.52
N ASN A 21 8.33 11.03 -5.15
CA ASN A 21 8.86 11.25 -3.81
C ASN A 21 8.41 10.26 -2.74
N LEU A 22 7.50 9.34 -3.05
CA LEU A 22 7.13 8.28 -2.11
C LEU A 22 8.18 7.16 -2.17
N ARG A 23 8.72 6.79 -1.03
CA ARG A 23 9.67 5.68 -0.93
C ARG A 23 8.89 4.42 -0.60
N ALA A 24 8.89 3.47 -1.53
CA ALA A 24 8.17 2.22 -1.35
C ALA A 24 9.14 1.11 -0.96
N PHE A 25 8.66 0.21 -0.10
CA PHE A 25 9.39 -0.98 0.33
C PHE A 25 8.49 -2.19 0.11
N ALA A 26 9.10 -3.34 -0.17
CA ALA A 26 8.34 -4.59 -0.33
C ALA A 26 7.88 -5.16 1.01
N GLN A 27 8.48 -4.71 2.10
CA GLN A 27 8.13 -5.13 3.46
C GLN A 27 8.48 -4.01 4.42
N GLN A 28 8.05 -4.14 5.67
CA GLN A 28 8.31 -3.12 6.67
C GLN A 28 9.81 -2.84 6.79
N PRO A 29 10.24 -1.58 6.65
CA PRO A 29 11.65 -1.24 6.81
C PRO A 29 12.09 -1.31 8.26
N ASP A 30 13.38 -1.50 8.48
CA ASP A 30 13.96 -1.57 9.83
C ASP A 30 13.82 -0.24 10.58
N GLN A 31 13.89 0.85 9.86
CA GLN A 31 13.79 2.18 10.46
C GLN A 31 12.74 3.00 9.74
N VAL A 32 11.91 3.69 10.53
CA VAL A 32 10.94 4.64 10.01
C VAL A 32 11.62 5.99 9.91
N ASN A 33 11.90 6.41 8.69
CA ASN A 33 12.54 7.69 8.43
C ASN A 33 11.90 8.33 7.20
N PRO A 34 10.65 8.83 7.31
CA PRO A 34 9.98 9.43 6.17
C PRO A 34 10.72 10.68 5.73
N SER A 35 10.97 10.75 4.44
CA SER A 35 11.52 11.93 3.81
C SER A 35 10.42 12.64 3.03
N LEU A 36 10.76 13.39 2.02
CA LEU A 36 9.91 14.34 1.34
C LEU A 36 8.51 13.84 0.96
N GLY A 37 8.34 12.62 0.54
CA GLY A 37 7.05 12.07 0.13
C GLY A 37 6.51 10.98 1.05
N GLY A 38 7.20 10.68 2.14
CA GLY A 38 6.83 9.60 3.04
C GLY A 38 7.34 8.25 2.62
N ILE A 39 6.89 7.22 3.34
CA ILE A 39 7.20 5.82 3.02
C ILE A 39 5.93 5.00 2.97
N ALA A 40 5.97 3.91 2.21
CA ALA A 40 4.85 2.97 2.10
C ALA A 40 5.38 1.54 1.99
N PHE A 41 4.67 0.61 2.60
CA PHE A 41 5.03 -0.80 2.51
C PHE A 41 3.78 -1.68 2.70
N PRO A 42 3.72 -2.85 2.03
CA PRO A 42 2.61 -3.78 2.22
C PRO A 42 2.86 -4.73 3.39
N THR A 43 1.78 -5.10 4.07
CA THR A 43 1.76 -6.13 5.09
C THR A 43 0.64 -7.11 4.75
N LEU A 44 0.95 -8.39 4.68
CA LEU A 44 -0.08 -9.40 4.42
C LEU A 44 -0.92 -9.60 5.68
N GLU A 45 -2.24 -9.43 5.55
CA GLU A 45 -3.17 -9.65 6.65
C GLU A 45 -3.73 -11.06 6.66
N SER A 46 -4.12 -11.55 5.46
CA SER A 46 -4.73 -12.88 5.38
C SER A 46 -4.62 -13.43 3.97
N ILE A 47 -4.71 -14.75 3.88
CA ILE A 47 -4.81 -15.47 2.61
C ILE A 47 -6.01 -16.39 2.74
N THR A 48 -6.92 -16.32 1.77
CA THR A 48 -8.04 -17.25 1.69
C THR A 48 -7.76 -18.22 0.55
N TYR A 49 -7.44 -19.45 0.91
CA TYR A 49 -7.22 -20.51 -0.06
C TYR A 49 -8.58 -21.03 -0.51
N HIS A 50 -8.71 -21.33 -1.79
CA HIS A 50 -9.95 -21.88 -2.34
C HIS A 50 -11.17 -20.96 -2.17
N GLY A 51 -10.93 -19.65 -2.15
CA GLY A 51 -12.01 -18.68 -2.06
C GLY A 51 -12.93 -18.67 -3.27
N ALA A 52 -12.41 -19.06 -4.44
CA ALA A 52 -13.20 -19.25 -5.64
C ALA A 52 -13.26 -20.74 -5.95
N MET A 53 -14.45 -21.24 -6.25
CA MET A 53 -14.66 -22.67 -6.46
C MET A 53 -13.90 -23.18 -7.68
N GLY A 54 -13.00 -24.13 -7.43
CA GLY A 54 -12.50 -25.03 -8.45
C GLY A 54 -11.30 -24.60 -9.26
N ASN A 55 -10.77 -23.38 -9.11
CA ASN A 55 -9.76 -22.89 -10.04
C ASN A 55 -8.44 -22.46 -9.43
N GLY A 56 -8.22 -22.76 -8.16
CA GLY A 56 -6.95 -22.41 -7.52
C GLY A 56 -6.72 -20.92 -7.36
N LEU A 57 -7.77 -20.11 -7.48
CA LEU A 57 -7.67 -18.67 -7.24
C LEU A 57 -7.57 -18.42 -5.75
N VAL A 58 -6.56 -17.67 -5.36
CA VAL A 58 -6.28 -17.39 -3.97
C VAL A 58 -6.48 -15.90 -3.72
N THR A 59 -7.18 -15.58 -2.64
CA THR A 59 -7.42 -14.20 -2.25
C THR A 59 -6.40 -13.77 -1.20
N HIS A 60 -5.65 -12.73 -1.50
CA HIS A 60 -4.66 -12.16 -0.59
C HIS A 60 -5.16 -10.78 -0.15
N VAL A 61 -5.16 -10.54 1.16
CA VAL A 61 -5.51 -9.23 1.70
C VAL A 61 -4.25 -8.58 2.26
N PHE A 62 -3.90 -7.44 1.69
CA PHE A 62 -2.75 -6.65 2.13
C PHE A 62 -3.21 -5.34 2.74
N THR A 63 -2.46 -4.88 3.72
CA THR A 63 -2.56 -3.51 4.21
C THR A 63 -1.33 -2.76 3.74
N ILE A 64 -1.54 -1.70 2.97
CA ILE A 64 -0.46 -0.80 2.58
C ILE A 64 -0.39 0.29 3.64
N SER A 65 0.63 0.23 4.47
CA SER A 65 0.85 1.24 5.50
C SER A 65 1.64 2.39 4.90
N VAL A 66 1.12 3.60 5.02
CA VAL A 66 1.75 4.80 4.50
C VAL A 66 2.02 5.75 5.65
N ILE A 67 3.28 6.13 5.83
CA ILE A 67 3.70 7.15 6.78
C ILE A 67 4.05 8.38 5.96
N VAL A 68 3.17 9.39 6.01
CA VAL A 68 3.23 10.52 5.08
C VAL A 68 4.33 11.51 5.46
N GLY A 69 4.45 11.82 6.74
CA GLY A 69 5.42 12.79 7.22
C GLY A 69 5.01 13.30 8.60
N ARG A 70 5.66 14.37 9.05
CA ARG A 70 5.39 14.95 10.35
C ARG A 70 3.99 15.52 10.41
N ALA A 71 3.22 15.13 11.43
CA ALA A 71 1.81 15.48 11.53
C ALA A 71 1.54 16.99 11.60
N ALA A 72 2.45 17.76 12.20
CA ALA A 72 2.26 19.19 12.38
C ALA A 72 2.55 20.03 11.12
N GLU A 73 3.17 19.44 10.10
CA GLU A 73 3.54 20.19 8.90
C GLU A 73 2.35 20.30 7.95
N ARG A 74 2.10 21.51 7.44
CA ARG A 74 1.04 21.74 6.45
C ARG A 74 1.27 20.95 5.17
N THR A 75 2.53 20.84 4.74
CA THR A 75 2.90 20.07 3.55
C THR A 75 2.48 18.62 3.70
N THR A 76 2.68 18.03 4.90
CA THR A 76 2.27 16.66 5.19
C THR A 76 0.76 16.51 5.12
N GLN A 77 0.01 17.46 5.66
CA GLN A 77 -1.45 17.41 5.64
C GLN A 77 -1.98 17.50 4.21
N ASN A 78 -1.39 18.39 3.40
CA ASN A 78 -1.77 18.52 1.99
C ASN A 78 -1.42 17.25 1.20
N LEU A 79 -0.27 16.65 1.50
CA LEU A 79 0.15 15.42 0.84
C LEU A 79 -0.77 14.25 1.21
N MET A 80 -1.22 14.18 2.46
CA MET A 80 -2.21 13.19 2.88
C MET A 80 -3.49 13.32 2.05
N ASP A 81 -3.99 14.55 1.87
CA ASP A 81 -5.19 14.78 1.06
C ASP A 81 -4.97 14.32 -0.38
N THR A 82 -3.78 14.55 -0.94
CA THR A 82 -3.44 14.09 -2.28
C THR A 82 -3.43 12.57 -2.35
N TYR A 83 -2.84 11.90 -1.37
CA TYR A 83 -2.79 10.44 -1.36
C TYR A 83 -4.16 9.79 -1.18
N LEU A 84 -5.10 10.49 -0.54
CA LEU A 84 -6.46 10.00 -0.36
C LEU A 84 -7.37 10.32 -1.56
N SER A 85 -6.90 11.10 -2.52
CA SER A 85 -7.67 11.44 -3.70
C SER A 85 -8.02 10.20 -4.52
N PHE A 86 -9.26 10.12 -5.00
CA PHE A 86 -9.70 8.98 -5.78
C PHE A 86 -8.97 8.87 -7.12
N ASP A 87 -8.75 10.00 -7.80
CA ASP A 87 -8.19 9.99 -9.15
C ASP A 87 -6.66 10.03 -9.18
N ASP A 88 -6.04 10.68 -8.20
CA ASP A 88 -4.60 10.97 -8.23
C ASP A 88 -3.83 10.39 -7.04
N GLY A 89 -4.51 9.65 -6.18
CA GLY A 89 -3.93 9.16 -4.94
C GLY A 89 -3.31 7.77 -5.07
N ILE A 90 -3.08 7.16 -3.91
CA ILE A 90 -2.45 5.84 -3.82
C ILE A 90 -3.33 4.76 -4.46
N ARG A 91 -4.66 4.87 -4.29
CA ARG A 91 -5.58 3.94 -4.93
C ARG A 91 -5.37 3.91 -6.46
N ALA A 92 -5.33 5.08 -7.07
CA ALA A 92 -5.16 5.18 -8.52
C ALA A 92 -3.81 4.61 -8.96
N ALA A 93 -2.75 4.84 -8.20
CA ALA A 93 -1.44 4.30 -8.52
C ALA A 93 -1.43 2.76 -8.47
N ILE A 94 -2.02 2.19 -7.43
CA ILE A 94 -2.07 0.73 -7.27
C ILE A 94 -2.95 0.10 -8.34
N GLU A 95 -4.15 0.65 -8.57
CA GLU A 95 -5.09 0.11 -9.55
C GLU A 95 -4.70 0.44 -11.00
N GLY A 96 -3.65 1.23 -11.19
CA GLY A 96 -3.13 1.51 -12.52
C GLY A 96 -2.64 0.29 -13.28
N ASP A 97 -2.29 -0.77 -12.57
CA ASP A 97 -2.00 -2.08 -13.15
C ASP A 97 -2.56 -3.15 -12.22
N GLN A 98 -3.77 -3.56 -12.46
CA GLN A 98 -4.48 -4.51 -11.60
C GLN A 98 -3.92 -5.92 -11.66
N THR A 99 -3.04 -6.21 -12.60
CA THR A 99 -2.38 -7.51 -12.71
C THR A 99 -1.01 -7.53 -12.07
N LEU A 100 -0.50 -6.39 -11.60
CA LEU A 100 0.83 -6.25 -11.01
C LEU A 100 1.92 -6.84 -11.92
N GLY A 101 1.88 -6.47 -13.20
CA GLY A 101 2.85 -6.97 -14.17
C GLY A 101 2.59 -8.40 -14.61
N GLY A 102 1.39 -8.92 -14.39
CA GLY A 102 0.99 -10.25 -14.80
C GLY A 102 1.04 -11.31 -13.71
N VAL A 103 1.41 -10.95 -12.47
CA VAL A 103 1.49 -11.94 -11.38
C VAL A 103 0.15 -12.11 -10.67
N ALA A 104 -0.81 -11.21 -10.88
CA ALA A 104 -2.13 -11.30 -10.28
C ALA A 104 -3.21 -11.37 -11.35
N GLN A 105 -4.36 -11.93 -11.01
CA GLN A 105 -5.53 -11.90 -11.89
C GLN A 105 -6.15 -10.50 -11.89
N THR A 106 -6.40 -9.97 -10.72
CA THR A 106 -6.88 -8.61 -10.54
C THR A 106 -6.67 -8.20 -9.09
N LEU A 107 -6.85 -6.92 -8.83
CA LEU A 107 -6.84 -6.40 -7.46
C LEU A 107 -7.79 -5.22 -7.36
N ILE A 108 -8.22 -4.92 -6.13
CA ILE A 108 -8.96 -3.71 -5.82
C ILE A 108 -8.41 -3.10 -4.54
N VAL A 109 -8.43 -1.78 -4.45
CA VAL A 109 -8.16 -1.05 -3.23
C VAL A 109 -9.51 -0.74 -2.60
N GLU A 110 -9.84 -1.43 -1.50
CA GLU A 110 -11.18 -1.36 -0.93
C GLU A 110 -11.43 -0.09 -0.15
N GLU A 111 -10.45 0.33 0.65
CA GLU A 111 -10.66 1.49 1.52
C GLU A 111 -9.33 2.06 2.00
N ALA A 112 -9.36 3.31 2.43
CA ALA A 112 -8.33 3.92 3.24
C ALA A 112 -8.89 4.03 4.66
N SER A 113 -8.12 3.59 5.64
CA SER A 113 -8.58 3.54 7.03
C SER A 113 -7.44 3.87 7.99
N ASN A 114 -7.76 3.91 9.29
CA ASN A 114 -6.76 4.20 10.33
C ASN A 114 -5.97 5.48 10.03
N ILE A 115 -6.67 6.49 9.51
CA ILE A 115 -6.07 7.81 9.27
C ILE A 115 -5.81 8.44 10.63
N SER A 116 -4.55 8.43 11.06
CA SER A 116 -4.21 8.79 12.42
C SER A 116 -2.76 9.23 12.51
N THR A 117 -2.22 9.24 13.72
CA THR A 117 -0.83 9.57 13.96
C THR A 117 -0.12 8.43 14.68
N VAL A 118 1.18 8.36 14.48
CA VAL A 118 2.03 7.42 15.19
C VAL A 118 3.27 8.15 15.67
N ASP A 119 3.74 7.79 16.87
CA ASP A 119 4.94 8.37 17.43
C ASP A 119 6.12 7.44 17.17
N ALA A 120 7.19 8.00 16.62
CA ALA A 120 8.44 7.28 16.38
C ALA A 120 9.59 8.26 16.52
N ASN A 121 10.64 7.87 17.27
CA ASN A 121 11.83 8.69 17.44
C ASN A 121 11.51 10.11 17.94
N ASP A 122 10.61 10.22 18.91
CA ASP A 122 10.17 11.49 19.51
C ASP A 122 9.45 12.43 18.53
N THR A 123 9.00 11.89 17.40
CA THR A 123 8.28 12.66 16.39
C THR A 123 6.94 12.00 16.11
N THR A 124 5.89 12.81 15.96
CA THR A 124 4.56 12.33 15.59
C THR A 124 4.40 12.42 14.08
N TYR A 125 4.10 11.29 13.45
CA TYR A 125 3.90 11.18 12.00
C TYR A 125 2.44 10.93 11.67
N LEU A 126 2.00 11.46 10.52
CA LEU A 126 0.66 11.23 9.99
C LEU A 126 0.67 9.97 9.16
N THR A 127 -0.27 9.05 9.42
CA THR A 127 -0.30 7.74 8.77
C THR A 127 -1.69 7.42 8.22
N VAL A 128 -1.72 6.51 7.26
CA VAL A 128 -2.96 5.95 6.71
C VAL A 128 -2.68 4.53 6.24
N ASP A 129 -3.71 3.68 6.30
CA ASP A 129 -3.64 2.31 5.79
C ASP A 129 -4.61 2.16 4.63
N PHE A 130 -4.14 1.52 3.56
CA PHE A 130 -4.99 1.15 2.42
C PHE A 130 -5.17 -0.36 2.40
N ARG A 131 -6.41 -0.80 2.37
CA ARG A 131 -6.73 -2.23 2.28
C ARG A 131 -6.81 -2.63 0.81
N VAL A 132 -5.96 -3.56 0.42
CA VAL A 132 -5.87 -4.04 -0.96
C VAL A 132 -6.20 -5.53 -0.98
N VAL A 133 -7.15 -5.91 -1.82
CA VAL A 133 -7.50 -7.31 -2.03
C VAL A 133 -6.98 -7.73 -3.39
N VAL A 134 -6.13 -8.75 -3.40
CA VAL A 134 -5.48 -9.26 -4.61
C VAL A 134 -5.97 -10.68 -4.87
N TYR A 135 -6.46 -10.90 -6.08
CA TYR A 135 -6.88 -12.23 -6.55
C TYR A 135 -5.79 -12.78 -7.46
N ALA A 136 -5.15 -13.86 -7.00
CA ALA A 136 -3.99 -14.39 -7.73
C ALA A 136 -4.00 -15.93 -7.82
#